data_aa2a93e1a923a96fdba3eac55baec22f
#
_entry.id   aa2a93e1a923a96fdba3eac55baec22f
#
_cell.length_a   1.000
_cell.length_b   1.000
_cell.length_c   1.000
_cell.angle_alpha   90.00
_cell.angle_beta   90.00
_cell.angle_gamma   90.00
#
_symmetry.space_group_name_H-M   'P 1'
#
loop_
_entity.id
_entity.type
_entity.pdbx_description
1 polymer ?
#
loop_
_entity_poly.entity_id
_entity_poly.type
_entity_poly.pdbx_seq_one_letter_code
_entity_poly.pdbx_strand_id
1 'polypeptide(L)'
;ATVSGNALPLTSLSPIIGEDVAGTLSTSINVKGALDNPNMTGTVWGQEILYKGAHFNDIHSDITLDNHVLTLTNGHIGDGSGGYDITGWYNINTDELDLNAKARAVRIENLIRPVTDIPITGWFETDNHITGTAANPIVEGRAHLWDGSAYGKLVTNAFAKYNYTNERLELYRFDIEGYGATITGGGTVSKDAINIDFEGKKIDMGRLLINTDYKVDGLLAGRGTITGSMDNPQFNGYILSDALSINGQLLTGLHGHVYADKSVVN
;
A
#
# COMPACT_ATOMS: atom_id res chain seq x y z
N ALA A 1 -27.39 -27.31 -12.92
CA ALA A 1 -27.73 -26.27 -13.90
C ALA A 1 -26.44 -25.53 -14.32
N THR A 2 -26.39 -25.08 -15.57
CA THR A 2 -25.32 -24.16 -16.02
C THR A 2 -25.96 -22.80 -16.18
N VAL A 3 -25.31 -21.79 -15.59
CA VAL A 3 -25.68 -20.40 -15.72
C VAL A 3 -24.55 -19.69 -16.50
N SER A 4 -24.90 -19.05 -17.60
CA SER A 4 -23.93 -18.28 -18.38
C SER A 4 -24.49 -16.89 -18.70
N GLY A 5 -23.65 -15.91 -18.62
CA GLY A 5 -23.93 -14.52 -19.02
C GLY A 5 -22.77 -13.99 -19.81
N ASN A 6 -23.02 -13.19 -20.83
CA ASN A 6 -21.99 -12.57 -21.64
C ASN A 6 -22.18 -11.06 -21.64
N ALA A 7 -21.11 -10.33 -21.33
CA ALA A 7 -21.06 -8.88 -21.30
C ALA A 7 -22.20 -8.23 -20.48
N LEU A 8 -22.52 -8.80 -19.32
CA LEU A 8 -23.51 -8.23 -18.40
C LEU A 8 -23.01 -6.89 -17.86
N PRO A 9 -23.78 -5.79 -17.91
CA PRO A 9 -23.35 -4.53 -17.38
C PRO A 9 -23.25 -4.58 -15.85
N LEU A 10 -22.09 -4.26 -15.28
CA LEU A 10 -21.85 -4.24 -13.84
C LEU A 10 -22.67 -3.16 -13.12
N THR A 11 -23.11 -2.13 -13.81
CA THR A 11 -24.03 -1.13 -13.24
C THR A 11 -25.31 -1.74 -12.69
N SER A 12 -25.73 -2.89 -13.20
CA SER A 12 -26.88 -3.64 -12.66
C SER A 12 -26.64 -4.23 -11.28
N LEU A 13 -25.38 -4.38 -10.88
CA LEU A 13 -24.97 -4.91 -9.58
C LEU A 13 -24.75 -3.81 -8.54
N SER A 14 -24.59 -2.54 -8.96
CA SER A 14 -24.37 -1.42 -8.04
C SER A 14 -25.37 -1.35 -6.87
N PRO A 15 -26.68 -1.56 -7.07
CA PRO A 15 -27.65 -1.57 -5.95
C PRO A 15 -27.46 -2.74 -4.98
N ILE A 16 -26.85 -3.85 -5.43
CA ILE A 16 -26.62 -5.06 -4.62
C ILE A 16 -25.31 -4.92 -3.84
N ILE A 17 -24.30 -4.38 -4.48
CA ILE A 17 -22.95 -4.18 -3.90
C ILE A 17 -22.95 -2.97 -2.95
N GLY A 18 -23.85 -2.00 -3.15
CA GLY A 18 -23.87 -0.73 -2.41
C GLY A 18 -22.79 0.28 -2.83
N GLU A 19 -22.15 0.03 -3.97
CA GLU A 19 -21.06 0.84 -4.51
C GLU A 19 -21.22 1.06 -6.01
N ASP A 20 -20.77 2.20 -6.52
CA ASP A 20 -20.78 2.47 -7.96
C ASP A 20 -19.70 1.64 -8.66
N VAL A 21 -20.15 0.77 -9.54
CA VAL A 21 -19.31 -0.06 -10.39
C VAL A 21 -19.80 -0.01 -11.83
N ALA A 22 -18.88 0.13 -12.78
CA ALA A 22 -19.19 0.08 -14.21
C ALA A 22 -18.27 -0.94 -14.92
N GLY A 23 -18.58 -1.23 -16.19
CA GLY A 23 -17.89 -2.22 -16.99
C GLY A 23 -18.79 -3.40 -17.33
N THR A 24 -18.20 -4.45 -17.87
CA THR A 24 -18.94 -5.66 -18.26
C THR A 24 -18.38 -6.90 -17.56
N LEU A 25 -19.27 -7.84 -17.26
CA LEU A 25 -18.93 -9.14 -16.68
C LEU A 25 -19.47 -10.26 -17.58
N SER A 26 -18.64 -11.22 -17.86
CA SER A 26 -19.01 -12.49 -18.48
C SER A 26 -18.75 -13.62 -17.49
N THR A 27 -19.62 -14.62 -17.47
CA THR A 27 -19.49 -15.74 -16.54
C THR A 27 -20.04 -17.03 -17.14
N SER A 28 -19.43 -18.13 -16.76
CA SER A 28 -19.91 -19.48 -17.05
C SER A 28 -19.77 -20.32 -15.78
N ILE A 29 -20.87 -20.52 -15.09
CA ILE A 29 -20.93 -21.21 -13.79
C ILE A 29 -21.80 -22.44 -13.87
N ASN A 30 -21.27 -23.55 -13.40
CA ASN A 30 -22.00 -24.79 -13.22
C ASN A 30 -22.43 -24.90 -11.75
N VAL A 31 -23.75 -25.02 -11.51
CA VAL A 31 -24.34 -25.07 -10.17
C VAL A 31 -24.93 -26.45 -9.93
N LYS A 32 -24.57 -27.09 -8.82
CA LYS A 32 -25.05 -28.39 -8.35
C LYS A 32 -25.39 -28.32 -6.86
N GLY A 33 -26.12 -29.28 -6.35
CA GLY A 33 -26.46 -29.40 -4.92
C GLY A 33 -27.76 -28.70 -4.54
N ALA A 34 -27.97 -28.55 -3.26
CA ALA A 34 -29.15 -27.92 -2.66
C ALA A 34 -29.02 -26.38 -2.71
N LEU A 35 -30.16 -25.68 -2.67
CA LEU A 35 -30.16 -24.20 -2.76
C LEU A 35 -29.53 -23.51 -1.55
N ASP A 36 -29.56 -24.15 -0.40
CA ASP A 36 -29.00 -23.67 0.85
C ASP A 36 -27.48 -23.94 0.99
N ASN A 37 -26.97 -24.90 0.21
CA ASN A 37 -25.55 -25.20 0.12
C ASN A 37 -25.19 -25.63 -1.32
N PRO A 38 -25.17 -24.69 -2.27
CA PRO A 38 -24.82 -24.98 -3.65
C PRO A 38 -23.33 -25.21 -3.84
N ASN A 39 -22.99 -26.20 -4.65
CA ASN A 39 -21.64 -26.34 -5.20
C ASN A 39 -21.58 -25.61 -6.54
N MET A 40 -20.63 -24.70 -6.70
CA MET A 40 -20.44 -23.98 -7.95
C MET A 40 -18.99 -24.14 -8.45
N THR A 41 -18.86 -24.26 -9.75
CA THR A 41 -17.56 -24.21 -10.43
C THR A 41 -17.72 -23.42 -11.72
N GLY A 42 -16.77 -22.55 -12.01
CA GLY A 42 -16.85 -21.75 -13.22
C GLY A 42 -15.76 -20.73 -13.34
N THR A 43 -15.96 -19.84 -14.29
CA THR A 43 -15.04 -18.78 -14.65
C THR A 43 -15.76 -17.44 -14.71
N VAL A 44 -15.03 -16.39 -14.37
CA VAL A 44 -15.52 -15.01 -14.40
C VAL A 44 -14.51 -14.18 -15.19
N TRP A 45 -15.01 -13.35 -16.10
CA TRP A 45 -14.24 -12.34 -16.84
C TRP A 45 -14.92 -10.98 -16.78
N GLY A 46 -14.19 -9.98 -16.38
CA GLY A 46 -14.61 -8.58 -16.43
C GLY A 46 -13.77 -7.79 -17.42
N GLN A 47 -14.36 -6.76 -18.03
CA GLN A 47 -13.67 -5.82 -18.92
C GLN A 47 -14.09 -4.40 -18.63
N GLU A 48 -13.12 -3.47 -18.75
CA GLU A 48 -13.33 -2.02 -18.57
C GLU A 48 -14.01 -1.70 -17.23
N ILE A 49 -13.50 -2.30 -16.15
CA ILE A 49 -14.09 -2.15 -14.81
C ILE A 49 -13.68 -0.81 -14.23
N LEU A 50 -14.66 0.00 -13.86
CA LEU A 50 -14.48 1.23 -13.09
C LEU A 50 -15.05 1.04 -11.70
N TYR A 51 -14.21 1.21 -10.68
CA TYR A 51 -14.59 1.10 -9.28
C TYR A 51 -13.88 2.15 -8.44
N LYS A 52 -14.64 3.00 -7.74
CA LYS A 52 -14.10 4.10 -6.90
C LYS A 52 -13.01 4.94 -7.59
N GLY A 53 -13.17 5.20 -8.90
CA GLY A 53 -12.21 5.99 -9.69
C GLY A 53 -10.97 5.23 -10.17
N ALA A 54 -10.78 3.98 -9.77
CA ALA A 54 -9.78 3.09 -10.37
C ALA A 54 -10.36 2.42 -11.62
N HIS A 55 -9.53 2.29 -12.64
CA HIS A 55 -9.88 1.64 -13.90
C HIS A 55 -9.05 0.37 -14.07
N PHE A 56 -9.74 -0.74 -14.33
CA PHE A 56 -9.13 -2.04 -14.58
C PHE A 56 -9.56 -2.52 -15.96
N ASN A 57 -8.59 -2.85 -16.81
CA ASN A 57 -8.84 -3.25 -18.19
C ASN A 57 -9.50 -4.61 -18.27
N ASP A 58 -9.03 -5.54 -17.45
CA ASP A 58 -9.52 -6.90 -17.42
C ASP A 58 -9.45 -7.50 -16.01
N ILE A 59 -10.37 -8.38 -15.75
CA ILE A 59 -10.44 -9.22 -14.55
C ILE A 59 -10.76 -10.64 -15.01
N HIS A 60 -10.06 -11.64 -14.52
CA HIS A 60 -10.47 -13.01 -14.68
C HIS A 60 -10.15 -13.86 -13.46
N SER A 61 -10.94 -14.88 -13.23
CA SER A 61 -10.67 -15.89 -12.21
C SER A 61 -11.44 -17.17 -12.51
N ASP A 62 -10.84 -18.30 -12.15
CA ASP A 62 -11.56 -19.54 -11.95
C ASP A 62 -12.08 -19.56 -10.51
N ILE A 63 -13.35 -19.92 -10.34
CA ILE A 63 -14.00 -19.93 -9.04
C ILE A 63 -14.59 -21.29 -8.72
N THR A 64 -14.48 -21.69 -7.47
CA THR A 64 -15.25 -22.81 -6.91
C THR A 64 -15.91 -22.39 -5.62
N LEU A 65 -17.14 -22.81 -5.40
CA LEU A 65 -17.84 -22.71 -4.12
C LEU A 65 -18.22 -24.12 -3.68
N ASP A 66 -17.71 -24.53 -2.53
CA ASP A 66 -18.04 -25.81 -1.91
C ASP A 66 -18.10 -25.64 -0.39
N ASN A 67 -19.17 -26.16 0.23
CA ASN A 67 -19.36 -26.02 1.68
C ASN A 67 -19.16 -24.59 2.21
N HIS A 68 -19.71 -23.59 1.53
CA HIS A 68 -19.61 -22.16 1.85
C HIS A 68 -18.18 -21.59 1.71
N VAL A 69 -17.23 -22.34 1.18
CA VAL A 69 -15.88 -21.88 0.90
C VAL A 69 -15.77 -21.50 -0.58
N LEU A 70 -15.62 -20.22 -0.85
CA LEU A 70 -15.30 -19.68 -2.16
C LEU A 70 -13.78 -19.73 -2.36
N THR A 71 -13.32 -20.47 -3.38
CA THR A 71 -11.91 -20.52 -3.76
C THR A 71 -11.71 -19.79 -5.07
N LEU A 72 -10.67 -18.97 -5.11
CA LEU A 72 -10.20 -18.25 -6.30
C LEU A 72 -8.89 -18.88 -6.76
N THR A 73 -8.87 -19.30 -8.03
CA THR A 73 -7.65 -19.77 -8.70
C THR A 73 -7.47 -19.01 -10.00
N ASN A 74 -6.21 -18.80 -10.40
CA ASN A 74 -5.88 -18.01 -11.58
C ASN A 74 -6.52 -16.60 -11.60
N GLY A 75 -6.76 -16.01 -10.40
CA GLY A 75 -7.30 -14.66 -10.30
C GLY A 75 -6.30 -13.64 -10.80
N HIS A 76 -6.71 -12.79 -11.73
CA HIS A 76 -5.91 -11.72 -12.30
C HIS A 76 -6.74 -10.47 -12.51
N ILE A 77 -6.13 -9.32 -12.27
CA ILE A 77 -6.71 -7.99 -12.51
C ILE A 77 -5.64 -7.18 -13.23
N GLY A 78 -5.91 -6.73 -14.45
CA GLY A 78 -5.05 -5.85 -15.22
C GLY A 78 -5.47 -4.40 -15.07
N ASP A 79 -4.52 -3.46 -14.88
CA ASP A 79 -4.78 -2.02 -14.79
C ASP A 79 -4.20 -1.22 -15.97
N GLY A 80 -3.76 -1.92 -17.02
CA GLY A 80 -3.14 -1.34 -18.20
C GLY A 80 -1.65 -0.99 -18.03
N SER A 81 -1.12 -0.97 -16.82
CA SER A 81 0.31 -0.78 -16.54
C SER A 81 0.98 -2.10 -16.14
N GLY A 82 0.29 -2.94 -15.41
CA GLY A 82 0.72 -4.23 -14.91
C GLY A 82 -0.46 -5.07 -14.47
N GLY A 83 -0.29 -5.93 -13.49
CA GLY A 83 -1.34 -6.82 -13.03
C GLY A 83 -1.26 -7.18 -11.56
N TYR A 84 -2.40 -7.61 -11.05
CA TYR A 84 -2.60 -8.12 -9.70
C TYR A 84 -3.05 -9.58 -9.81
N ASP A 85 -2.31 -10.50 -9.19
CA ASP A 85 -2.67 -11.90 -9.12
C ASP A 85 -3.20 -12.21 -7.73
N ILE A 86 -4.36 -12.86 -7.65
CA ILE A 86 -5.02 -13.19 -6.38
C ILE A 86 -5.42 -14.66 -6.42
N THR A 87 -5.01 -15.41 -5.41
CA THR A 87 -5.42 -16.82 -5.21
C THR A 87 -5.70 -17.07 -3.74
N GLY A 88 -6.54 -18.07 -3.46
CA GLY A 88 -6.84 -18.47 -2.09
C GLY A 88 -8.33 -18.73 -1.89
N TRP A 89 -8.79 -18.59 -0.65
CA TRP A 89 -10.17 -18.92 -0.30
C TRP A 89 -10.77 -17.92 0.70
N TYR A 90 -12.10 -17.89 0.71
CA TYR A 90 -12.94 -17.12 1.63
C TYR A 90 -14.12 -17.97 2.08
N ASN A 91 -14.35 -18.08 3.38
CA ASN A 91 -15.51 -18.76 3.94
C ASN A 91 -16.65 -17.77 4.19
N ILE A 92 -17.74 -17.93 3.44
CA ILE A 92 -18.90 -17.01 3.46
C ILE A 92 -19.61 -17.00 4.83
N ASN A 93 -19.54 -18.10 5.60
CA ASN A 93 -20.24 -18.20 6.88
C ASN A 93 -19.42 -17.66 8.06
N THR A 94 -18.08 -17.82 8.03
CA THR A 94 -17.21 -17.44 9.15
C THR A 94 -16.48 -16.13 8.88
N ASP A 95 -16.55 -15.59 7.66
CA ASP A 95 -15.76 -14.45 7.16
C ASP A 95 -14.24 -14.69 7.17
N GLU A 96 -13.80 -15.92 7.44
CA GLU A 96 -12.39 -16.28 7.42
C GLU A 96 -11.87 -16.32 5.98
N LEU A 97 -10.61 -15.93 5.82
CA LEU A 97 -9.94 -15.94 4.52
C LEU A 97 -8.47 -16.33 4.63
N ASP A 98 -7.95 -16.83 3.52
CA ASP A 98 -6.54 -17.08 3.28
C ASP A 98 -6.26 -16.79 1.79
N LEU A 99 -5.64 -15.64 1.53
CA LEU A 99 -5.40 -15.14 0.18
C LEU A 99 -3.92 -14.84 -0.01
N ASN A 100 -3.42 -15.15 -1.20
CA ASN A 100 -2.16 -14.65 -1.70
C ASN A 100 -2.45 -13.59 -2.77
N ALA A 101 -1.96 -12.37 -2.55
CA ALA A 101 -2.15 -11.24 -3.44
C ALA A 101 -0.80 -10.68 -3.87
N LYS A 102 -0.57 -10.59 -5.17
CA LYS A 102 0.67 -10.10 -5.77
C LYS A 102 0.35 -9.00 -6.76
N ALA A 103 1.09 -7.90 -6.69
CA ALA A 103 1.10 -6.90 -7.75
C ALA A 103 2.45 -6.92 -8.46
N ARG A 104 2.44 -6.74 -9.79
CA ARG A 104 3.63 -6.72 -10.61
C ARG A 104 3.60 -5.55 -11.58
N ALA A 105 4.58 -4.65 -11.42
CA ALA A 105 4.78 -3.49 -12.27
C ALA A 105 3.50 -2.65 -12.49
N VAL A 106 2.75 -2.41 -11.41
CA VAL A 106 1.55 -1.56 -11.43
C VAL A 106 1.91 -0.12 -11.04
N ARG A 107 1.03 0.81 -11.35
CA ARG A 107 1.15 2.19 -10.85
C ARG A 107 0.52 2.27 -9.46
N ILE A 108 1.31 2.65 -8.42
CA ILE A 108 0.83 2.71 -7.04
C ILE A 108 -0.39 3.62 -6.88
N GLU A 109 -0.42 4.73 -7.61
CA GLU A 109 -1.55 5.66 -7.60
C GLU A 109 -2.88 5.04 -8.04
N ASN A 110 -2.85 4.03 -8.92
CA ASN A 110 -4.05 3.30 -9.33
C ASN A 110 -4.57 2.40 -8.22
N LEU A 111 -3.64 1.79 -7.44
CA LEU A 111 -3.98 0.90 -6.34
C LEU A 111 -4.56 1.65 -5.14
N ILE A 112 -3.97 2.80 -4.77
CA ILE A 112 -4.33 3.49 -3.53
C ILE A 112 -5.45 4.51 -3.67
N ARG A 113 -5.69 5.06 -4.87
CA ARG A 113 -6.73 6.09 -5.13
C ARG A 113 -8.11 5.71 -4.58
N PRO A 114 -8.60 4.45 -4.69
CA PRO A 114 -9.89 4.07 -4.12
C PRO A 114 -9.96 4.10 -2.59
N VAL A 115 -8.80 4.16 -1.91
CA VAL A 115 -8.68 3.97 -0.46
C VAL A 115 -8.19 5.22 0.26
N THR A 116 -7.34 6.02 -0.38
CA THR A 116 -6.70 7.17 0.27
C THR A 116 -6.23 8.22 -0.74
N ASP A 117 -6.16 9.47 -0.29
CA ASP A 117 -5.63 10.62 -1.05
C ASP A 117 -4.13 10.87 -0.80
N ILE A 118 -3.39 9.90 -0.28
CA ILE A 118 -1.95 10.04 -0.06
C ILE A 118 -1.26 10.32 -1.40
N PRO A 119 -0.52 11.45 -1.53
CA PRO A 119 0.14 11.84 -2.78
C PRO A 119 1.43 11.03 -2.99
N ILE A 120 1.27 9.78 -3.42
CA ILE A 120 2.35 8.88 -3.79
C ILE A 120 2.16 8.42 -5.24
N THR A 121 3.25 8.35 -5.99
CA THR A 121 3.28 7.87 -7.37
C THR A 121 4.49 6.96 -7.56
N GLY A 122 4.47 6.15 -8.61
CA GLY A 122 5.60 5.32 -8.99
C GLY A 122 5.20 3.93 -9.45
N TRP A 123 6.17 3.19 -9.92
CA TRP A 123 6.02 1.77 -10.18
C TRP A 123 6.04 0.99 -8.87
N PHE A 124 5.18 0.00 -8.79
CA PHE A 124 4.97 -0.75 -7.54
C PHE A 124 4.83 -2.25 -7.79
N GLU A 125 5.40 -3.01 -6.88
CA GLU A 125 5.14 -4.44 -6.76
C GLU A 125 4.99 -4.83 -5.29
N THR A 126 4.19 -5.86 -5.04
CA THR A 126 4.00 -6.40 -3.70
C THR A 126 3.72 -7.90 -3.73
N ASP A 127 4.01 -8.56 -2.64
CA ASP A 127 3.73 -9.96 -2.36
C ASP A 127 3.12 -10.02 -0.96
N ASN A 128 1.85 -10.39 -0.85
CA ASN A 128 1.11 -10.41 0.41
C ASN A 128 0.47 -11.77 0.64
N HIS A 129 0.53 -12.21 1.89
CA HIS A 129 -0.30 -13.26 2.43
C HIS A 129 -1.31 -12.63 3.39
N ILE A 130 -2.59 -12.83 3.13
CA ILE A 130 -3.69 -12.19 3.83
C ILE A 130 -4.53 -13.28 4.50
N THR A 131 -4.62 -13.24 5.82
CA THR A 131 -5.38 -14.21 6.64
C THR A 131 -6.30 -13.49 7.62
N GLY A 132 -7.00 -14.24 8.47
CA GLY A 132 -7.92 -13.68 9.46
C GLY A 132 -9.34 -13.61 8.93
N THR A 133 -10.05 -12.53 9.19
CA THR A 133 -11.40 -12.28 8.68
C THR A 133 -11.46 -11.04 7.80
N ALA A 134 -12.49 -10.91 6.98
CA ALA A 134 -12.68 -9.73 6.14
C ALA A 134 -12.75 -8.41 6.94
N ALA A 135 -13.30 -8.47 8.16
CA ALA A 135 -13.36 -7.32 9.06
C ALA A 135 -12.04 -7.04 9.80
N ASN A 136 -11.24 -8.08 10.06
CA ASN A 136 -9.97 -7.99 10.78
C ASN A 136 -8.88 -8.77 10.04
N PRO A 137 -8.40 -8.29 8.90
CA PRO A 137 -7.38 -8.96 8.12
C PRO A 137 -6.01 -8.87 8.81
N ILE A 138 -5.22 -9.93 8.66
CA ILE A 138 -3.80 -9.96 8.97
C ILE A 138 -3.07 -10.03 7.64
N VAL A 139 -2.23 -9.04 7.35
CA VAL A 139 -1.48 -8.97 6.09
C VAL A 139 0.01 -9.04 6.39
N GLU A 140 0.66 -10.10 5.99
CA GLU A 140 2.12 -10.20 5.99
C GLU A 140 2.64 -10.02 4.55
N GLY A 141 3.59 -9.11 4.36
CA GLY A 141 4.01 -8.80 3.00
C GLY A 141 5.33 -8.07 2.88
N ARG A 142 5.67 -7.88 1.62
CA ARG A 142 6.76 -7.02 1.16
C ARG A 142 6.27 -6.15 0.02
N ALA A 143 6.80 -4.94 -0.03
CA ALA A 143 6.47 -3.97 -1.05
C ALA A 143 7.75 -3.34 -1.61
N HIS A 144 7.74 -3.01 -2.87
CA HIS A 144 8.80 -2.30 -3.58
C HIS A 144 8.19 -1.22 -4.46
N LEU A 145 8.65 0.01 -4.29
CA LEU A 145 8.30 1.18 -5.09
C LEU A 145 9.56 1.71 -5.75
N TRP A 146 9.51 2.03 -7.04
CA TRP A 146 10.62 2.65 -7.75
C TRP A 146 10.15 3.71 -8.75
N ASP A 147 11.07 4.59 -9.12
CA ASP A 147 10.84 5.71 -10.04
C ASP A 147 9.58 6.52 -9.69
N GLY A 148 9.47 6.90 -8.42
CA GLY A 148 8.27 7.50 -7.89
C GLY A 148 8.50 8.79 -7.10
N SER A 149 7.44 9.21 -6.44
CA SER A 149 7.47 10.32 -5.49
C SER A 149 6.50 10.07 -4.32
N ALA A 150 6.81 10.65 -3.17
CA ALA A 150 5.92 10.72 -2.03
C ALA A 150 5.88 12.15 -1.50
N TYR A 151 4.69 12.76 -1.35
CA TYR A 151 4.52 14.16 -0.96
C TYR A 151 5.37 15.13 -1.80
N GLY A 152 5.49 14.85 -3.11
CA GLY A 152 6.30 15.64 -4.05
C GLY A 152 7.81 15.47 -3.89
N LYS A 153 8.28 14.56 -3.05
CA LYS A 153 9.71 14.23 -2.89
C LYS A 153 10.05 12.99 -3.70
N LEU A 154 11.18 13.04 -4.40
CA LEU A 154 11.65 11.91 -5.22
C LEU A 154 11.91 10.68 -4.37
N VAL A 155 11.36 9.56 -4.80
CA VAL A 155 11.65 8.22 -4.31
C VAL A 155 12.21 7.42 -5.48
N THR A 156 13.52 7.24 -5.51
CA THR A 156 14.18 6.44 -6.57
C THR A 156 13.92 4.95 -6.36
N ASN A 157 13.94 4.54 -5.09
CA ASN A 157 13.73 3.16 -4.69
C ASN A 157 13.21 3.13 -3.24
N ALA A 158 12.21 2.32 -2.96
CA ALA A 158 11.74 2.08 -1.60
C ALA A 158 11.30 0.63 -1.45
N PHE A 159 11.79 -0.01 -0.42
CA PHE A 159 11.45 -1.38 -0.06
C PHE A 159 10.93 -1.44 1.36
N ALA A 160 9.91 -2.28 1.61
CA ALA A 160 9.42 -2.55 2.95
C ALA A 160 9.06 -4.04 3.12
N LYS A 161 9.33 -4.57 4.32
CA LYS A 161 8.76 -5.81 4.82
C LYS A 161 7.90 -5.48 6.04
N TYR A 162 6.66 -5.97 6.04
CA TYR A 162 5.66 -5.54 7.02
C TYR A 162 4.69 -6.63 7.43
N ASN A 163 4.04 -6.38 8.56
CA ASN A 163 2.82 -7.04 9.00
C ASN A 163 1.78 -5.97 9.36
N TYR A 164 0.54 -6.17 8.93
CA TYR A 164 -0.59 -5.34 9.32
C TYR A 164 -1.62 -6.20 10.05
N THR A 165 -2.02 -5.78 11.23
CA THR A 165 -3.05 -6.43 12.04
C THR A 165 -3.66 -5.43 13.01
N ASN A 166 -4.96 -5.51 13.25
CA ASN A 166 -5.67 -4.66 14.21
C ASN A 166 -5.37 -3.16 14.02
N GLU A 167 -5.48 -2.66 12.80
CA GLU A 167 -5.20 -1.25 12.42
C GLU A 167 -3.78 -0.78 12.77
N ARG A 168 -2.86 -1.72 12.97
CA ARG A 168 -1.44 -1.46 13.25
C ARG A 168 -0.58 -2.05 12.17
N LEU A 169 0.26 -1.22 11.57
CA LEU A 169 1.32 -1.60 10.65
C LEU A 169 2.62 -1.75 11.43
N GLU A 170 3.22 -2.92 11.38
CA GLU A 170 4.57 -3.20 11.86
C GLU A 170 5.50 -3.29 10.65
N LEU A 171 6.46 -2.39 10.58
CA LEU A 171 7.52 -2.37 9.58
C LEU A 171 8.73 -3.12 10.17
N TYR A 172 8.94 -4.36 9.77
CA TYR A 172 10.13 -5.11 10.18
C TYR A 172 11.41 -4.47 9.65
N ARG A 173 11.31 -3.92 8.45
CA ARG A 173 12.36 -3.15 7.80
C ARG A 173 11.76 -2.31 6.67
N PHE A 174 12.32 -1.11 6.50
CA PHE A 174 12.19 -0.34 5.28
C PHE A 174 13.55 0.22 4.85
N ASP A 175 13.70 0.40 3.55
CA ASP A 175 14.84 1.05 2.90
C ASP A 175 14.27 2.03 1.88
N ILE A 176 14.66 3.31 1.95
CA ILE A 176 14.18 4.36 1.04
C ILE A 176 15.37 5.10 0.47
N GLU A 177 15.40 5.28 -0.84
CA GLU A 177 16.40 6.05 -1.57
C GLU A 177 15.75 7.19 -2.34
N GLY A 178 16.34 8.36 -2.27
CA GLY A 178 15.92 9.53 -3.05
C GLY A 178 16.93 10.68 -2.94
N TYR A 179 17.13 11.40 -4.01
CA TYR A 179 18.13 12.49 -4.09
C TYR A 179 19.55 12.10 -3.65
N GLY A 180 19.93 10.81 -3.76
CA GLY A 180 21.19 10.28 -3.28
C GLY A 180 21.25 9.98 -1.78
N ALA A 181 20.17 10.23 -1.05
CA ALA A 181 20.01 9.82 0.34
C ALA A 181 19.62 8.35 0.43
N THR A 182 19.97 7.71 1.52
CA THR A 182 19.46 6.41 1.94
C THR A 182 18.91 6.52 3.35
N ILE A 183 17.68 6.07 3.56
CA ILE A 183 17.03 6.03 4.87
C ILE A 183 16.57 4.60 5.11
N THR A 184 17.00 4.01 6.22
CA THR A 184 16.64 2.66 6.62
C THR A 184 16.04 2.65 8.00
N GLY A 185 15.16 1.71 8.30
CA GLY A 185 14.56 1.65 9.62
C GLY A 185 13.53 0.54 9.76
N GLY A 186 12.78 0.64 10.85
CA GLY A 186 11.67 -0.22 11.18
C GLY A 186 10.88 0.33 12.35
N GLY A 187 9.79 -0.35 12.71
CA GLY A 187 8.97 0.07 13.84
C GLY A 187 7.49 -0.10 13.58
N THR A 188 6.66 0.71 14.21
CA THR A 188 5.21 0.54 14.17
C THR A 188 4.49 1.86 13.90
N VAL A 189 3.40 1.75 13.14
CA VAL A 189 2.47 2.86 12.84
C VAL A 189 1.05 2.38 13.09
N SER A 190 0.29 3.17 13.82
CA SER A 190 -1.15 2.99 14.00
C SER A 190 -1.86 4.34 13.83
N LYS A 191 -3.17 4.36 13.91
CA LYS A 191 -3.96 5.60 13.85
C LYS A 191 -3.50 6.63 14.88
N ASP A 192 -3.18 6.19 16.10
CA ASP A 192 -2.92 7.05 17.25
C ASP A 192 -1.44 7.19 17.59
N ALA A 193 -0.57 6.35 17.06
CA ALA A 193 0.82 6.31 17.45
C ALA A 193 1.78 5.89 16.33
N ILE A 194 2.93 6.56 16.32
CA ILE A 194 4.12 6.21 15.53
C ILE A 194 5.23 5.83 16.50
N ASN A 195 5.98 4.79 16.17
CA ASN A 195 7.23 4.47 16.81
C ASN A 195 8.17 3.86 15.76
N ILE A 196 9.00 4.68 15.14
CA ILE A 196 9.88 4.33 14.03
C ILE A 196 11.31 4.65 14.41
N ASP A 197 12.17 3.64 14.42
CA ASP A 197 13.61 3.81 14.47
C ASP A 197 14.17 3.91 13.06
N PHE A 198 15.08 4.86 12.82
CA PHE A 198 15.68 5.01 11.51
C PHE A 198 17.14 5.49 11.55
N GLU A 199 17.84 5.20 10.47
CA GLU A 199 19.14 5.77 10.13
C GLU A 199 19.07 6.36 8.72
N GLY A 200 19.53 7.60 8.59
CA GLY A 200 19.58 8.31 7.30
C GLY A 200 20.99 8.79 6.99
N LYS A 201 21.38 8.67 5.71
CA LYS A 201 22.69 9.09 5.19
C LYS A 201 22.52 9.95 3.96
N LYS A 202 23.40 10.98 3.83
CA LYS A 202 23.42 11.88 2.68
C LYS A 202 22.09 12.55 2.38
N ILE A 203 21.31 12.88 3.41
CA ILE A 203 20.02 13.55 3.27
C ILE A 203 20.29 14.99 2.80
N ASP A 204 19.92 15.31 1.57
CA ASP A 204 20.02 16.65 0.99
C ASP A 204 18.89 17.52 1.53
N MET A 205 19.24 18.39 2.50
CA MET A 205 18.26 19.22 3.20
C MET A 205 17.64 20.27 2.29
N GLY A 206 18.39 20.79 1.32
CA GLY A 206 17.89 21.77 0.36
C GLY A 206 16.80 21.17 -0.54
N ARG A 207 16.97 19.93 -0.97
CA ARG A 207 15.96 19.21 -1.77
C ARG A 207 14.81 18.69 -0.92
N LEU A 208 15.08 18.24 0.30
CA LEU A 208 14.04 17.74 1.20
C LEU A 208 13.09 18.87 1.63
N LEU A 209 13.63 20.06 1.93
CA LEU A 209 12.89 21.21 2.43
C LEU A 209 12.50 22.20 1.32
N ILE A 210 12.72 21.87 0.05
CA ILE A 210 12.25 22.69 -1.07
C ILE A 210 10.72 22.87 -0.96
N ASN A 211 10.21 24.06 -1.14
CA ASN A 211 8.81 24.44 -0.93
C ASN A 211 8.38 24.49 0.56
N THR A 212 9.31 24.63 1.48
CA THR A 212 9.03 25.00 2.88
C THR A 212 9.58 26.39 3.18
N ASP A 213 9.19 26.99 4.30
CA ASP A 213 9.72 28.28 4.77
C ASP A 213 11.15 28.18 5.33
N TYR A 214 11.66 26.96 5.47
CA TYR A 214 12.99 26.70 6.00
C TYR A 214 14.05 26.78 4.91
N LYS A 215 15.03 27.66 5.09
CA LYS A 215 16.21 27.79 4.21
C LYS A 215 17.37 27.00 4.79
N VAL A 216 17.34 25.69 4.56
CA VAL A 216 18.42 24.78 4.98
C VAL A 216 19.01 24.12 3.75
N ASP A 217 20.35 24.14 3.64
CA ASP A 217 21.10 23.54 2.53
C ASP A 217 22.32 22.80 3.03
N GLY A 218 22.64 21.68 2.41
CA GLY A 218 23.73 20.79 2.80
C GLY A 218 23.28 19.35 3.05
N LEU A 219 24.26 18.49 3.29
CA LEU A 219 24.02 17.08 3.54
C LEU A 219 23.96 16.79 5.04
N LEU A 220 22.91 16.09 5.44
CA LEU A 220 22.71 15.61 6.80
C LEU A 220 22.77 14.08 6.84
N ALA A 221 23.36 13.55 7.89
CA ALA A 221 23.13 12.16 8.29
C ALA A 221 22.60 12.15 9.73
N GLY A 222 21.86 11.11 10.08
CA GLY A 222 21.30 11.00 11.42
C GLY A 222 20.70 9.64 11.68
N ARG A 223 20.50 9.38 12.96
CA ARG A 223 19.78 8.18 13.44
C ARG A 223 18.94 8.58 14.64
N GLY A 224 17.80 7.97 14.79
CA GLY A 224 16.92 8.27 15.93
C GLY A 224 15.59 7.58 15.83
N THR A 225 14.71 8.01 16.70
CA THR A 225 13.35 7.49 16.81
C THR A 225 12.35 8.61 16.54
N ILE A 226 11.34 8.31 15.75
CA ILE A 226 10.14 9.14 15.59
C ILE A 226 9.04 8.50 16.41
N THR A 227 8.48 9.25 17.36
CA THR A 227 7.37 8.81 18.21
C THR A 227 6.22 9.82 18.18
N GLY A 228 5.13 9.56 18.90
CA GLY A 228 3.97 10.45 18.99
C GLY A 228 2.85 10.04 18.03
N SER A 229 2.00 10.98 17.65
CA SER A 229 0.92 10.77 16.70
C SER A 229 1.29 11.25 15.28
N MET A 230 0.49 10.88 14.27
CA MET A 230 0.67 11.39 12.90
C MET A 230 0.59 12.92 12.82
N ASP A 231 -0.25 13.54 13.68
CA ASP A 231 -0.44 14.99 13.71
C ASP A 231 0.64 15.71 14.53
N ASN A 232 1.28 15.02 15.45
CA ASN A 232 2.32 15.56 16.32
C ASN A 232 3.50 14.57 16.47
N PRO A 233 4.28 14.35 15.41
CA PRO A 233 5.46 13.51 15.46
C PRO A 233 6.55 14.18 16.30
N GLN A 234 7.26 13.38 17.08
CA GLN A 234 8.40 13.79 17.89
C GLN A 234 9.64 13.04 17.42
N PHE A 235 10.70 13.76 17.13
CA PHE A 235 12.00 13.18 16.79
C PHE A 235 12.94 13.27 18.00
N ASN A 236 13.64 12.18 18.25
CA ASN A 236 14.71 12.10 19.24
C ASN A 236 15.88 11.33 18.66
N GLY A 237 17.05 11.95 18.53
CA GLY A 237 18.16 11.28 17.88
C GLY A 237 19.42 12.08 17.73
N TYR A 238 20.38 11.51 17.02
CA TYR A 238 21.67 12.09 16.70
C TYR A 238 21.72 12.54 15.25
N ILE A 239 22.23 13.73 15.03
CA ILE A 239 22.49 14.27 13.69
C ILE A 239 23.98 14.61 13.53
N LEU A 240 24.46 14.56 12.30
CA LEU A 240 25.78 15.01 11.91
C LEU A 240 25.77 15.62 10.50
N SER A 241 26.59 16.65 10.30
CA SER A 241 26.82 17.29 9.01
C SER A 241 28.21 17.93 8.99
N ASP A 242 28.95 17.71 7.92
CA ASP A 242 30.23 18.39 7.74
C ASP A 242 30.04 19.88 7.48
N ALA A 243 29.01 20.23 6.72
CA ALA A 243 28.65 21.63 6.41
C ALA A 243 27.14 21.73 6.17
N LEU A 244 26.45 22.56 6.93
CA LEU A 244 25.05 22.88 6.82
C LEU A 244 24.82 24.37 6.81
N SER A 245 24.11 24.91 5.83
CA SER A 245 23.68 26.29 5.81
C SER A 245 22.27 26.42 6.35
N ILE A 246 22.06 27.29 7.33
CA ILE A 246 20.73 27.60 7.88
C ILE A 246 20.51 29.10 7.76
N ASN A 247 19.50 29.52 6.98
CA ASN A 247 19.22 30.93 6.70
C ASN A 247 20.45 31.72 6.20
N GLY A 248 21.30 31.05 5.40
CA GLY A 248 22.53 31.64 4.87
C GLY A 248 23.73 31.64 5.83
N GLN A 249 23.58 31.16 7.06
CA GLN A 249 24.66 30.96 8.00
C GLN A 249 25.25 29.56 7.87
N LEU A 250 26.54 29.45 7.57
CA LEU A 250 27.26 28.19 7.45
C LEU A 250 27.67 27.66 8.82
N LEU A 251 27.23 26.46 9.13
CA LEU A 251 27.66 25.66 10.28
C LEU A 251 28.55 24.53 9.77
N THR A 252 29.73 24.36 10.36
CA THR A 252 30.67 23.28 10.01
C THR A 252 30.90 22.34 11.19
N GLY A 253 31.04 21.04 10.90
CA GLY A 253 31.28 20.02 11.93
C GLY A 253 30.11 19.88 12.90
N LEU A 254 28.88 20.07 12.42
CA LEU A 254 27.68 19.91 13.24
C LEU A 254 27.53 18.45 13.65
N HIS A 255 27.47 18.18 14.94
CA HIS A 255 27.13 16.90 15.49
C HIS A 255 26.51 17.07 16.88
N GLY A 256 25.46 16.33 17.16
CA GLY A 256 24.80 16.45 18.44
C GLY A 256 23.50 15.64 18.52
N HIS A 257 22.99 15.62 19.74
CA HIS A 257 21.69 15.05 20.02
C HIS A 257 20.64 16.15 19.80
N VAL A 258 19.56 15.80 19.13
CA VAL A 258 18.45 16.71 18.82
C VAL A 258 17.16 16.08 19.31
N TYR A 259 16.38 16.88 19.97
CA TYR A 259 14.95 16.63 20.21
C TYR A 259 14.15 17.66 19.43
N ALA A 260 13.17 17.21 18.69
CA ALA A 260 12.26 18.09 17.96
C ALA A 260 10.82 17.58 18.06
N ASP A 261 9.91 18.48 18.27
CA ASP A 261 8.48 18.26 18.12
C ASP A 261 7.88 19.40 17.26
N LYS A 262 6.58 19.41 17.07
CA LYS A 262 5.89 20.42 16.25
C LYS A 262 6.09 21.87 16.77
N SER A 263 6.47 22.05 18.02
CA SER A 263 6.57 23.34 18.72
C SER A 263 8.01 23.76 19.05
N VAL A 264 8.94 22.81 19.19
CA VAL A 264 10.30 23.06 19.68
C VAL A 264 11.33 22.21 18.95
N VAL A 265 12.47 22.83 18.63
CA VAL A 265 13.72 22.14 18.24
C VAL A 265 14.79 22.50 19.26
N ASN A 266 15.32 21.55 20.00
CA ASN A 266 16.40 21.67 20.97
C ASN A 266 17.63 20.88 20.58
#